data_e9926170776adaba56cea6a5aff63f52
#
_entry.id   e9926170776adaba56cea6a5aff63f52
#
_cell.length_a   1.000
_cell.length_b   1.000
_cell.length_c   1.000
_cell.angle_alpha   90.00
_cell.angle_beta   90.00
_cell.angle_gamma   90.00
#
_symmetry.space_group_name_H-M   'P 1'
#
loop_
_entity.id
_entity.type
_entity.pdbx_description
1 polymer ?
#
loop_
_entity_poly.entity_id
_entity_poly.type
_entity_poly.pdbx_seq_one_letter_code
_entity_poly.pdbx_strand_id
1 'polypeptide(L)'
;MLNYKQTDRPAITESKNMELYKAVHSAQHCQRNFDLSKKMPTEDIKTLVTAATQCPSKQNIAFYKLHVITNRNVINEIYESCSGTGYDGKSQPTNPQVLANLVFAFEEYANYDNNSPNRNPETKRAEEDWAKAALNNDRNQAIGVAAGMVNLSAAQLGYGTGCCACILDMARLKKAIGAKNGVL
;
A
#
# COMPACT_ATOMS: atom_id res chain seq x y z
N MET A 1 27.72 3.81 9.24
CA MET A 1 26.51 2.97 9.11
C MET A 1 26.25 2.33 10.46
N LEU A 2 25.20 2.75 11.16
CA LEU A 2 24.79 2.11 12.41
C LEU A 2 24.10 0.78 12.05
N ASN A 3 24.76 -0.34 12.35
CA ASN A 3 24.14 -1.66 12.27
C ASN A 3 23.10 -1.79 13.39
N TYR A 4 21.89 -1.35 13.15
CA TYR A 4 20.77 -1.58 14.06
C TYR A 4 20.34 -3.05 13.95
N LYS A 5 20.80 -3.89 14.86
CA LYS A 5 20.26 -5.25 14.98
C LYS A 5 18.85 -5.14 15.55
N GLN A 6 17.92 -5.87 14.98
CA GLN A 6 16.51 -5.89 15.41
C GLN A 6 16.33 -6.28 16.89
N THR A 7 17.37 -6.82 17.52
CA THR A 7 17.46 -7.19 18.93
C THR A 7 17.77 -6.03 19.89
N ASP A 8 18.25 -4.88 19.37
CA ASP A 8 18.70 -3.76 20.20
C ASP A 8 17.61 -2.70 20.42
N ARG A 9 16.34 -3.15 20.44
CA ARG A 9 15.23 -2.23 20.70
C ARG A 9 15.28 -1.81 22.17
N PRO A 10 15.26 -0.48 22.47
CA PRO A 10 15.16 -0.04 23.84
C PRO A 10 13.91 -0.62 24.49
N ALA A 11 14.05 -1.12 25.72
CA ALA A 11 12.91 -1.51 26.53
C ALA A 11 11.93 -0.32 26.62
N ILE A 12 10.62 -0.63 26.64
CA ILE A 12 9.58 0.39 26.82
C ILE A 12 9.73 0.95 28.24
N THR A 13 10.51 2.02 28.37
CA THR A 13 10.53 2.82 29.57
C THR A 13 9.53 3.95 29.40
N GLU A 14 8.66 4.12 30.37
CA GLU A 14 7.61 5.13 30.52
C GLU A 14 7.62 6.29 29.52
N SER A 15 7.15 6.03 28.31
CA SER A 15 7.00 7.07 27.27
C SER A 15 5.69 7.80 27.54
N LYS A 16 5.72 9.14 27.54
CA LYS A 16 4.53 9.99 27.57
C LYS A 16 3.57 9.73 26.39
N ASN A 17 4.02 8.95 25.36
CA ASN A 17 3.28 8.58 24.17
C ASN A 17 3.15 7.06 24.04
N MET A 18 2.78 6.38 25.13
CA MET A 18 2.65 4.92 25.15
C MET A 18 1.73 4.38 24.02
N GLU A 19 0.64 5.10 23.72
CA GLU A 19 -0.29 4.70 22.64
C GLU A 19 0.36 4.71 21.27
N LEU A 20 1.11 5.76 20.93
CA LEU A 20 1.86 5.84 19.67
C LEU A 20 2.94 4.75 19.62
N TYR A 21 3.66 4.53 20.72
CA TYR A 21 4.66 3.48 20.79
C TYR A 21 4.06 2.09 20.52
N LYS A 22 2.93 1.77 21.14
CA LYS A 22 2.20 0.51 20.91
C LYS A 22 1.77 0.37 19.44
N ALA A 23 1.24 1.45 18.85
CA ALA A 23 0.84 1.47 17.45
C ALA A 23 2.03 1.23 16.52
N VAL A 24 3.17 1.90 16.72
CA VAL A 24 4.40 1.69 15.94
C VAL A 24 4.88 0.24 16.07
N HIS A 25 4.84 -0.31 17.28
CA HIS A 25 5.23 -1.70 17.51
C HIS A 25 4.29 -2.70 16.86
N SER A 26 2.98 -2.45 16.90
CA SER A 26 1.96 -3.27 16.25
C SER A 26 2.02 -3.20 14.72
N ALA A 27 2.28 -2.01 14.15
CA ALA A 27 2.31 -1.78 12.71
C ALA A 27 3.39 -2.60 11.97
N GLN A 28 4.42 -3.10 12.66
CA GLN A 28 5.47 -3.93 12.05
C GLN A 28 5.02 -5.36 11.76
N HIS A 29 3.91 -5.82 12.38
CA HIS A 29 3.43 -7.18 12.24
C HIS A 29 2.51 -7.32 11.04
N CYS A 30 2.95 -8.09 10.03
CA CYS A 30 2.14 -8.38 8.85
C CYS A 30 1.09 -9.43 9.16
N GLN A 31 -0.17 -9.07 9.03
CA GLN A 31 -1.32 -9.96 9.24
C GLN A 31 -1.64 -10.76 7.96
N ARG A 32 -2.11 -12.00 8.15
CA ARG A 32 -2.52 -12.90 7.06
C ARG A 32 -3.91 -13.52 7.24
N ASN A 33 -4.45 -13.47 8.45
CA ASN A 33 -5.74 -14.07 8.80
C ASN A 33 -6.63 -12.98 9.37
N PHE A 34 -7.49 -12.42 8.53
CA PHE A 34 -8.42 -11.39 8.93
C PHE A 34 -9.79 -12.00 9.26
N ASP A 35 -10.49 -11.44 10.25
CA ASP A 35 -11.87 -11.80 10.56
C ASP A 35 -12.81 -11.17 9.51
N LEU A 36 -13.12 -11.94 8.48
CA LEU A 36 -13.92 -11.48 7.33
C LEU A 36 -15.41 -11.31 7.68
N SER A 37 -15.86 -11.73 8.86
CA SER A 37 -17.24 -11.51 9.32
C SER A 37 -17.48 -10.07 9.76
N LYS A 38 -16.42 -9.34 10.10
CA LYS A 38 -16.48 -7.95 10.55
C LYS A 38 -16.47 -6.98 9.39
N LYS A 39 -17.19 -5.88 9.55
CA LYS A 39 -17.12 -4.73 8.64
C LYS A 39 -16.36 -3.60 9.30
N MET A 40 -15.49 -2.95 8.55
CA MET A 40 -14.81 -1.75 9.02
C MET A 40 -15.79 -0.56 9.02
N PRO A 41 -15.86 0.24 10.10
CA PRO A 41 -16.65 1.46 10.14
C PRO A 41 -16.24 2.44 9.03
N THR A 42 -17.21 3.16 8.48
CA THR A 42 -16.95 4.14 7.41
C THR A 42 -15.99 5.24 7.83
N GLU A 43 -16.06 5.68 9.10
CA GLU A 43 -15.18 6.75 9.62
C GLU A 43 -13.72 6.26 9.72
N ASP A 44 -13.50 5.00 10.07
CA ASP A 44 -12.16 4.42 10.09
C ASP A 44 -11.59 4.30 8.66
N ILE A 45 -12.43 3.90 7.69
CA ILE A 45 -12.04 3.90 6.27
C ILE A 45 -11.65 5.30 5.83
N LYS A 46 -12.42 6.34 6.16
CA LYS A 46 -12.10 7.74 5.84
C LYS A 46 -10.76 8.16 6.46
N THR A 47 -10.51 7.78 7.70
CA THR A 47 -9.25 8.07 8.39
C THR A 47 -8.08 7.44 7.64
N LEU A 48 -8.20 6.16 7.25
CA LEU A 48 -7.15 5.46 6.50
C LEU A 48 -6.95 6.03 5.08
N VAL A 49 -8.04 6.43 4.41
CA VAL A 49 -7.96 7.14 3.11
C VAL A 49 -7.22 8.46 3.28
N THR A 50 -7.51 9.21 4.34
CA THR A 50 -6.81 10.47 4.64
C THR A 50 -5.32 10.21 4.87
N ALA A 51 -4.96 9.17 5.65
CA ALA A 51 -3.58 8.78 5.87
C ALA A 51 -2.86 8.43 4.55
N ALA A 52 -3.55 7.75 3.63
CA ALA A 52 -2.99 7.39 2.32
C ALA A 52 -2.85 8.58 1.36
N THR A 53 -3.72 9.60 1.46
CA THR A 53 -3.82 10.67 0.46
C THR A 53 -3.23 12.00 0.91
N GLN A 54 -3.05 12.20 2.22
CA GLN A 54 -2.48 13.41 2.81
C GLN A 54 -1.03 13.22 3.30
N CYS A 55 -0.40 12.11 2.92
CA CYS A 55 0.99 11.86 3.27
C CYS A 55 1.94 12.75 2.43
N PRO A 56 3.12 13.10 2.97
CA PRO A 56 4.08 13.90 2.23
C PRO A 56 4.62 13.13 1.01
N SER A 57 4.80 13.86 -0.09
CA SER A 57 5.45 13.39 -1.29
C SER A 57 6.29 14.49 -1.91
N LYS A 58 7.23 14.17 -2.77
CA LYS A 58 8.04 15.16 -3.46
C LYS A 58 7.13 16.13 -4.21
N GLN A 59 7.29 17.44 -3.94
CA GLN A 59 6.49 18.52 -4.53
C GLN A 59 4.97 18.37 -4.35
N ASN A 60 4.52 17.57 -3.39
CA ASN A 60 3.10 17.24 -3.14
C ASN A 60 2.37 16.62 -4.35
N ILE A 61 3.10 15.85 -5.17
CA ILE A 61 2.55 15.28 -6.42
C ILE A 61 1.79 13.97 -6.18
N ALA A 62 1.92 13.33 -5.05
CA ALA A 62 1.35 12.02 -4.70
C ALA A 62 1.81 10.84 -5.60
N PHE A 63 1.91 10.98 -6.92
CA PHE A 63 2.40 10.02 -7.92
C PHE A 63 1.52 8.78 -8.14
N TYR A 64 0.41 8.65 -7.47
CA TYR A 64 -0.49 7.50 -7.55
C TYR A 64 -1.96 7.90 -7.44
N LYS A 65 -2.81 6.99 -7.87
CA LYS A 65 -4.24 6.98 -7.60
C LYS A 65 -4.53 5.86 -6.62
N LEU A 66 -5.28 6.15 -5.57
CA LEU A 66 -5.67 5.17 -4.57
C LEU A 66 -6.99 4.51 -4.95
N HIS A 67 -7.00 3.19 -5.03
CA HIS A 67 -8.21 2.38 -5.09
C HIS A 67 -8.56 1.89 -3.68
N VAL A 68 -9.78 2.17 -3.25
CA VAL A 68 -10.31 1.77 -1.93
C VAL A 68 -11.32 0.64 -2.14
N ILE A 69 -10.99 -0.56 -1.74
CA ILE A 69 -11.71 -1.77 -2.11
C ILE A 69 -12.27 -2.45 -0.88
N THR A 70 -13.60 -2.45 -0.75
CA THR A 70 -14.35 -3.15 0.32
C THR A 70 -15.27 -4.24 -0.22
N ASN A 71 -15.45 -4.28 -1.54
CA ASN A 71 -16.29 -5.28 -2.20
C ASN A 71 -15.62 -6.65 -2.15
N ARG A 72 -16.25 -7.62 -1.47
CA ARG A 72 -15.71 -8.97 -1.28
C ARG A 72 -15.42 -9.69 -2.59
N ASN A 73 -16.26 -9.53 -3.61
CA ASN A 73 -16.05 -10.18 -4.89
C ASN A 73 -14.80 -9.63 -5.60
N VAL A 74 -14.58 -8.31 -5.52
CA VAL A 74 -13.36 -7.68 -6.06
C VAL A 74 -12.12 -8.15 -5.28
N ILE A 75 -12.21 -8.23 -3.95
CA ILE A 75 -11.11 -8.73 -3.11
C ILE A 75 -10.78 -10.19 -3.45
N ASN A 76 -11.79 -11.02 -3.71
CA ASN A 76 -11.57 -12.40 -4.14
C ASN A 76 -10.88 -12.45 -5.52
N GLU A 77 -11.25 -11.60 -6.47
CA GLU A 77 -10.54 -11.49 -7.76
C GLU A 77 -9.08 -11.06 -7.59
N ILE A 78 -8.80 -10.16 -6.64
CA ILE A 78 -7.42 -9.78 -6.29
C ILE A 78 -6.68 -11.00 -5.71
N TYR A 79 -7.31 -11.77 -4.84
CA TYR A 79 -6.72 -12.99 -4.29
C TYR A 79 -6.38 -14.00 -5.38
N GLU A 80 -7.28 -14.22 -6.31
CA GLU A 80 -7.04 -15.07 -7.46
C GLU A 80 -5.91 -14.57 -8.38
N SER A 81 -5.66 -13.25 -8.42
CA SER A 81 -4.53 -12.68 -9.16
C SER A 81 -3.16 -12.98 -8.52
N CYS A 82 -3.17 -13.48 -7.28
CA CYS A 82 -1.97 -13.97 -6.58
C CYS A 82 -1.71 -15.46 -6.84
N SER A 83 -2.42 -16.08 -7.77
CA SER A 83 -2.29 -17.51 -8.08
C SER A 83 -0.94 -17.82 -8.73
N GLY A 84 -0.24 -18.77 -8.15
CA GLY A 84 1.03 -19.28 -8.65
C GLY A 84 1.00 -20.81 -8.73
N THR A 85 2.01 -21.40 -9.33
CA THR A 85 2.15 -22.85 -9.39
C THR A 85 2.58 -23.38 -8.02
N GLY A 86 1.69 -24.13 -7.37
CA GLY A 86 2.00 -24.83 -6.12
C GLY A 86 2.98 -25.99 -6.30
N TYR A 87 3.43 -26.58 -5.21
CA TYR A 87 4.31 -27.74 -5.23
C TYR A 87 3.69 -28.98 -5.91
N ASP A 88 2.38 -29.04 -5.98
CA ASP A 88 1.60 -30.08 -6.66
C ASP A 88 1.40 -29.82 -8.17
N GLY A 89 2.02 -28.76 -8.70
CA GLY A 89 1.90 -28.36 -10.10
C GLY A 89 0.58 -27.68 -10.45
N LYS A 90 -0.32 -27.48 -9.47
CA LYS A 90 -1.59 -26.79 -9.69
C LYS A 90 -1.47 -25.31 -9.42
N SER A 91 -2.17 -24.51 -10.22
CA SER A 91 -2.31 -23.10 -9.94
C SER A 91 -3.28 -22.86 -8.77
N GLN A 92 -2.83 -22.15 -7.75
CA GLN A 92 -3.65 -21.79 -6.59
C GLN A 92 -3.23 -20.44 -6.03
N PRO A 93 -4.16 -19.72 -5.40
CA PRO A 93 -3.82 -18.47 -4.71
C PRO A 93 -2.83 -18.73 -3.57
N THR A 94 -1.74 -17.96 -3.54
CA THR A 94 -0.65 -18.16 -2.59
C THR A 94 -0.58 -17.10 -1.49
N ASN A 95 -1.39 -16.03 -1.61
CA ASN A 95 -1.25 -14.89 -0.72
C ASN A 95 -2.55 -14.50 0.02
N PRO A 96 -2.82 -15.10 1.18
CA PRO A 96 -4.01 -14.80 1.96
C PRO A 96 -4.03 -13.39 2.58
N GLN A 97 -2.96 -12.62 2.50
CA GLN A 97 -2.91 -11.24 3.00
C GLN A 97 -3.92 -10.33 2.32
N VAL A 98 -4.25 -10.60 1.05
CA VAL A 98 -5.24 -9.80 0.32
C VAL A 98 -6.68 -10.10 0.71
N LEU A 99 -6.95 -11.20 1.44
CA LEU A 99 -8.28 -11.50 1.98
C LEU A 99 -8.55 -10.67 3.23
N ALA A 100 -8.51 -9.35 3.08
CA ALA A 100 -8.80 -8.39 4.15
C ALA A 100 -10.23 -7.83 4.02
N ASN A 101 -10.64 -7.02 4.98
CA ASN A 101 -11.94 -6.33 4.99
C ASN A 101 -11.89 -5.03 4.20
N LEU A 102 -10.68 -4.49 4.04
CA LEU A 102 -10.34 -3.32 3.22
C LEU A 102 -9.02 -3.60 2.52
N VAL A 103 -8.95 -3.32 1.23
CA VAL A 103 -7.71 -3.37 0.45
C VAL A 103 -7.48 -2.00 -0.19
N PHE A 104 -6.26 -1.50 -0.07
CA PHE A 104 -5.78 -0.34 -0.80
C PHE A 104 -4.84 -0.82 -1.91
N ALA A 105 -5.10 -0.38 -3.13
CA ALA A 105 -4.21 -0.59 -4.25
C ALA A 105 -3.77 0.77 -4.82
N PHE A 106 -2.46 0.91 -5.05
CA PHE A 106 -1.86 2.15 -5.55
C PHE A 106 -1.62 2.01 -7.05
N GLU A 107 -2.46 2.64 -7.85
CA GLU A 107 -2.29 2.69 -9.31
C GLU A 107 -1.34 3.82 -9.66
N GLU A 108 -0.33 3.52 -10.45
CA GLU A 108 0.60 4.52 -10.97
C GLU A 108 -0.12 5.54 -11.85
N TYR A 109 0.25 6.82 -11.77
CA TYR A 109 -0.06 7.72 -12.86
C TYR A 109 0.75 7.31 -14.10
N ALA A 110 0.06 7.10 -15.23
CA ALA A 110 0.67 6.61 -16.48
C ALA A 110 1.76 7.53 -17.00
N ASN A 111 1.52 8.80 -16.85
CA ASN A 111 2.44 9.86 -17.26
C ASN A 111 2.40 10.92 -16.17
N TYR A 112 3.52 11.55 -15.98
CA TYR A 112 3.60 12.79 -15.21
C TYR A 112 2.65 13.86 -15.76
N ASP A 113 1.89 13.50 -16.78
CA ASP A 113 1.50 14.53 -17.67
C ASP A 113 0.15 15.16 -17.45
N ASN A 114 -0.88 14.60 -17.15
CA ASN A 114 -2.09 15.37 -17.38
C ASN A 114 -2.99 15.59 -16.16
N ASN A 115 -2.73 14.94 -15.06
CA ASN A 115 -3.65 14.97 -13.91
C ASN A 115 -3.01 15.44 -12.60
N SER A 116 -1.73 15.75 -12.59
CA SER A 116 -1.11 16.35 -11.41
C SER A 116 -1.27 17.86 -11.47
N PRO A 117 -1.93 18.49 -10.48
CA PRO A 117 -2.12 19.95 -10.46
C PRO A 117 -0.81 20.75 -10.39
N ASN A 118 0.31 20.09 -10.07
CA ASN A 118 1.61 20.71 -9.87
C ASN A 118 2.62 20.41 -11.01
N ARG A 119 2.15 19.90 -12.14
CA ARG A 119 3.02 19.60 -13.25
C ARG A 119 3.63 20.85 -13.88
N ASN A 120 4.94 20.81 -14.09
CA ASN A 120 5.60 21.76 -14.98
C ASN A 120 5.54 21.24 -16.44
N PRO A 121 4.78 21.91 -17.35
CA PRO A 121 4.61 21.48 -18.73
C PRO A 121 5.91 21.55 -19.54
N GLU A 122 6.95 22.23 -19.08
CA GLU A 122 8.22 22.37 -19.77
C GLU A 122 9.15 21.17 -19.61
N THR A 123 8.83 20.19 -18.75
CA THR A 123 9.68 19.00 -18.57
C THR A 123 9.48 17.98 -19.69
N LYS A 124 9.97 18.28 -20.89
CA LYS A 124 10.25 17.27 -21.94
C LYS A 124 11.22 16.17 -21.48
N ARG A 125 11.73 16.26 -20.27
CA ARG A 125 12.67 15.32 -19.62
C ARG A 125 12.09 13.93 -19.35
N ALA A 126 10.77 13.73 -19.44
CA ALA A 126 10.13 12.43 -19.21
C ALA A 126 10.47 11.38 -20.29
N GLU A 127 11.07 11.76 -21.40
CA GLU A 127 11.49 10.86 -22.46
C GLU A 127 12.89 10.28 -22.25
N GLU A 128 13.68 10.86 -21.36
CA GLU A 128 15.02 10.38 -21.05
C GLU A 128 14.97 9.24 -20.00
N ASP A 129 15.79 8.21 -20.17
CA ASP A 129 15.78 7.03 -19.31
C ASP A 129 16.09 7.34 -17.82
N TRP A 130 16.97 8.32 -17.59
CA TRP A 130 17.27 8.75 -16.22
C TRP A 130 16.08 9.49 -15.58
N ALA A 131 15.30 10.25 -16.35
CA ALA A 131 14.11 10.91 -15.84
C ALA A 131 13.04 9.88 -15.47
N LYS A 132 12.85 8.84 -16.29
CA LYS A 132 11.96 7.72 -15.98
C LYS A 132 12.38 6.99 -14.71
N ALA A 133 13.68 6.74 -14.55
CA ALA A 133 14.22 6.09 -13.35
C ALA A 133 14.00 6.97 -12.10
N ALA A 134 14.24 8.28 -12.18
CA ALA A 134 13.99 9.22 -11.10
C ALA A 134 12.51 9.28 -10.72
N LEU A 135 11.63 9.27 -11.73
CA LEU A 135 10.18 9.25 -11.54
C LEU A 135 9.71 7.99 -10.83
N ASN A 136 10.21 6.82 -11.23
CA ASN A 136 9.90 5.56 -10.59
C ASN A 136 10.36 5.56 -9.13
N ASN A 137 11.54 6.10 -8.85
CA ASN A 137 12.05 6.23 -7.50
C ASN A 137 11.17 7.15 -6.64
N ASP A 138 10.82 8.33 -7.12
CA ASP A 138 9.97 9.30 -6.42
C ASP A 138 8.58 8.70 -6.12
N ARG A 139 8.01 7.96 -7.07
CA ARG A 139 6.74 7.25 -6.91
C ARG A 139 6.83 6.15 -5.87
N ASN A 140 7.83 5.29 -5.95
CA ASN A 140 8.01 4.20 -5.00
C ASN A 140 8.22 4.73 -3.57
N GLN A 141 8.94 5.85 -3.42
CA GLN A 141 9.08 6.54 -2.14
C GLN A 141 7.73 7.06 -1.64
N ALA A 142 6.96 7.73 -2.49
CA ALA A 142 5.65 8.27 -2.11
C ALA A 142 4.67 7.17 -1.68
N ILE A 143 4.61 6.06 -2.41
CA ILE A 143 3.78 4.89 -2.05
C ILE A 143 4.29 4.26 -0.75
N GLY A 144 5.60 4.12 -0.56
CA GLY A 144 6.18 3.61 0.68
C GLY A 144 5.82 4.46 1.90
N VAL A 145 5.86 5.79 1.77
CA VAL A 145 5.42 6.72 2.82
C VAL A 145 3.93 6.56 3.08
N ALA A 146 3.09 6.53 2.03
CA ALA A 146 1.65 6.36 2.17
C ALA A 146 1.28 5.03 2.85
N ALA A 147 1.89 3.92 2.44
CA ALA A 147 1.69 2.62 3.05
C ALA A 147 2.12 2.60 4.53
N GLY A 148 3.24 3.22 4.86
CA GLY A 148 3.69 3.37 6.25
C GLY A 148 2.72 4.19 7.11
N MET A 149 2.19 5.29 6.58
CA MET A 149 1.17 6.12 7.24
C MET A 149 -0.13 5.35 7.46
N VAL A 150 -0.58 4.59 6.46
CA VAL A 150 -1.77 3.72 6.58
C VAL A 150 -1.55 2.64 7.64
N ASN A 151 -0.41 1.97 7.62
CA ASN A 151 -0.09 0.93 8.60
C ASN A 151 -0.10 1.47 10.03
N LEU A 152 0.52 2.62 10.26
CA LEU A 152 0.55 3.26 11.58
C LEU A 152 -0.86 3.69 12.02
N SER A 153 -1.62 4.33 11.12
CA SER A 153 -2.98 4.78 11.42
C SER A 153 -3.92 3.60 11.70
N ALA A 154 -3.81 2.51 10.93
CA ALA A 154 -4.58 1.30 11.17
C ALA A 154 -4.24 0.67 12.54
N ALA A 155 -2.96 0.61 12.90
CA ALA A 155 -2.53 0.12 14.20
C ALA A 155 -3.06 0.98 15.37
N GLN A 156 -3.11 2.31 15.20
CA GLN A 156 -3.72 3.23 16.18
C GLN A 156 -5.22 2.99 16.34
N LEU A 157 -5.92 2.60 15.26
CA LEU A 157 -7.34 2.24 15.28
C LEU A 157 -7.56 0.79 15.77
N GLY A 158 -6.52 0.04 16.07
CA GLY A 158 -6.59 -1.35 16.53
C GLY A 158 -6.71 -2.41 15.44
N TYR A 159 -6.42 -2.04 14.18
CA TYR A 159 -6.44 -2.97 13.05
C TYR A 159 -5.04 -3.55 12.76
N GLY A 160 -5.04 -4.82 12.37
CA GLY A 160 -3.86 -5.42 11.76
C GLY A 160 -3.80 -5.12 10.27
N THR A 161 -2.59 -4.99 9.74
CA THR A 161 -2.34 -4.71 8.33
C THR A 161 -1.42 -5.74 7.70
N GLY A 162 -1.43 -5.82 6.36
CA GLY A 162 -0.50 -6.60 5.58
C GLY A 162 -0.14 -5.86 4.31
N CYS A 163 1.15 -5.73 4.00
CA CYS A 163 1.62 -5.23 2.72
C CYS A 163 1.87 -6.40 1.77
N CYS A 164 1.34 -6.32 0.56
CA CYS A 164 1.46 -7.38 -0.43
C CYS A 164 1.95 -6.80 -1.76
N ALA A 165 3.01 -7.40 -2.29
CA ALA A 165 3.49 -7.17 -3.64
C ALA A 165 3.53 -8.48 -4.47
N CYS A 166 2.88 -9.55 -4.00
CA CYS A 166 2.92 -10.87 -4.62
C CYS A 166 1.77 -11.06 -5.62
N ILE A 167 1.57 -10.11 -6.51
CA ILE A 167 0.60 -10.23 -7.59
C ILE A 167 1.30 -10.89 -8.79
N LEU A 168 0.77 -12.00 -9.24
CA LEU A 168 1.33 -12.79 -10.35
C LEU A 168 0.57 -12.55 -11.66
N ASP A 169 -0.74 -12.29 -11.59
CA ASP A 169 -1.56 -11.91 -12.74
C ASP A 169 -1.99 -10.44 -12.64
N MET A 170 -1.13 -9.55 -13.09
CA MET A 170 -1.37 -8.11 -13.11
C MET A 170 -2.55 -7.73 -14.03
N ALA A 171 -2.80 -8.48 -15.10
CA ALA A 171 -3.90 -8.20 -16.01
C ALA A 171 -5.26 -8.45 -15.32
N ARG A 172 -5.37 -9.56 -14.58
CA ARG A 172 -6.55 -9.88 -13.77
C ARG A 172 -6.78 -8.85 -12.67
N LEU A 173 -5.72 -8.47 -11.93
CA LEU A 173 -5.81 -7.42 -10.92
C LEU A 173 -6.35 -6.12 -11.51
N LYS A 174 -5.73 -5.63 -12.58
CA LYS A 174 -6.14 -4.36 -13.22
C LYS A 174 -7.59 -4.40 -13.68
N LYS A 175 -8.02 -5.51 -14.26
CA LYS A 175 -9.42 -5.71 -14.67
C LYS A 175 -10.35 -5.66 -13.45
N ALA A 176 -10.00 -6.33 -12.36
CA ALA A 176 -10.83 -6.42 -11.15
C ALA A 176 -11.07 -5.06 -10.49
N ILE A 177 -10.05 -4.18 -10.46
CA ILE A 177 -10.14 -2.86 -9.81
C ILE A 177 -10.38 -1.71 -10.80
N GLY A 178 -10.45 -1.98 -12.11
CA GLY A 178 -10.62 -0.96 -13.14
C GLY A 178 -9.39 -0.06 -13.34
N ALA A 179 -8.19 -0.56 -13.01
CA ALA A 179 -6.95 0.17 -13.21
C ALA A 179 -6.48 0.11 -14.67
N LYS A 180 -5.87 1.22 -15.14
CA LYS A 180 -5.33 1.33 -16.50
C LYS A 180 -3.80 1.18 -16.52
N ASN A 181 -3.15 1.58 -15.44
CA ASN A 181 -1.70 1.66 -15.31
C ASN A 181 -1.13 0.55 -14.42
N GLY A 182 0.16 0.61 -14.11
CA GLY A 182 0.78 -0.28 -13.13
C GLY A 182 0.13 -0.13 -11.76
N VAL A 183 0.04 -1.20 -10.99
CA VAL A 183 -0.50 -1.22 -9.63
C VAL A 183 0.56 -1.79 -8.71
N LEU A 184 0.77 -1.10 -7.58
CA LEU A 184 1.70 -1.48 -6.52
C LEU A 184 0.92 -1.74 -5.23
#